data_cf9999476f97018a0893185a2f263134
#
_entry.id   cf9999476f97018a0893185a2f263134
#
_cell.length_a   1.000
_cell.length_b   1.000
_cell.length_c   1.000
_cell.angle_alpha   90.00
_cell.angle_beta   90.00
_cell.angle_gamma   90.00
#
_symmetry.space_group_name_H-M   'P 1'
#
loop_
_entity.id
_entity.type
_entity.pdbx_description
1 polymer ?
#
loop_
_entity_poly.entity_id
_entity_poly.type
_entity_poly.pdbx_seq_one_letter_code
_entity_poly.pdbx_strand_id
1 'polypeptide(L)'
;MDSGKLYSFAFKGLLTEEALDKAGRKSKDDFSAVWESETSKRLGLSLMDEEFVVKSRRMAVVYTAICSFENSVREFIAKKLLEEKGENWWDLCVKKEIRTNAENRKKSEKDVRWLTARGNSMIYYTEFGDLISIMAKSENWKFFEVHVGKIEWAKQIIETLEKSRNIIMHSGELAPTDIERVGMYIRDWIRQVG
;
A
#
# COMPACT_ATOMS: atom_id res chain seq x y z
N MET A 1 8.28 32.38 10.84
CA MET A 1 7.69 32.24 9.49
C MET A 1 6.45 33.13 9.47
N ASP A 2 6.35 34.04 8.50
CA ASP A 2 5.26 35.03 8.45
C ASP A 2 3.94 34.31 8.14
N SER A 3 3.01 34.30 9.11
CA SER A 3 1.69 33.66 8.99
C SER A 3 0.90 34.12 7.76
N GLY A 4 1.10 35.40 7.32
CA GLY A 4 0.46 35.94 6.13
C GLY A 4 0.97 35.28 4.83
N LYS A 5 2.25 34.96 4.76
CA LYS A 5 2.83 34.24 3.58
C LYS A 5 2.36 32.81 3.49
N LEU A 6 2.26 32.12 4.62
CA LEU A 6 1.75 30.75 4.68
C LEU A 6 0.28 30.69 4.26
N TYR A 7 -0.55 31.59 4.78
CA TYR A 7 -1.96 31.71 4.40
C TYR A 7 -2.12 32.01 2.91
N SER A 8 -1.35 32.98 2.38
CA SER A 8 -1.37 33.32 0.96
C SER A 8 -0.96 32.16 0.06
N PHE A 9 0.04 31.37 0.47
CA PHE A 9 0.47 30.18 -0.25
C PHE A 9 -0.61 29.11 -0.28
N ALA A 10 -1.21 28.78 0.87
CA ALA A 10 -2.29 27.80 0.98
C ALA A 10 -3.52 28.22 0.16
N PHE A 11 -3.91 29.50 0.24
CA PHE A 11 -5.05 30.02 -0.50
C PHE A 11 -4.84 30.01 -2.02
N LYS A 12 -3.63 30.38 -2.49
CA LYS A 12 -3.27 30.24 -3.91
C LYS A 12 -3.29 28.79 -4.39
N GLY A 13 -2.83 27.85 -3.54
CA GLY A 13 -2.92 26.42 -3.83
C GLY A 13 -4.36 25.96 -4.05
N LEU A 14 -5.27 26.31 -3.16
CA LEU A 14 -6.71 26.00 -3.28
C LEU A 14 -7.35 26.62 -4.53
N LEU A 15 -7.05 27.87 -4.83
CA LEU A 15 -7.56 28.54 -6.05
C LEU A 15 -7.02 27.90 -7.32
N THR A 16 -5.76 27.44 -7.32
CA THR A 16 -5.18 26.76 -8.47
C THR A 16 -5.84 25.39 -8.67
N GLU A 17 -6.10 24.66 -7.59
CA GLU A 17 -6.81 23.38 -7.62
C GLU A 17 -8.23 23.54 -8.19
N GLU A 18 -8.99 24.53 -7.69
CA GLU A 18 -10.33 24.84 -8.19
C GLU A 18 -10.32 25.26 -9.68
N ALA A 19 -9.32 26.05 -10.09
CA ALA A 19 -9.18 26.48 -11.49
C ALA A 19 -8.87 25.30 -12.41
N LEU A 20 -8.03 24.34 -11.98
CA LEU A 20 -7.73 23.13 -12.73
C LEU A 20 -8.96 22.22 -12.85
N ASP A 21 -9.77 22.11 -11.81
CA ASP A 21 -11.00 21.33 -11.86
C ASP A 21 -12.04 21.96 -12.81
N LYS A 22 -12.20 23.28 -12.77
CA LYS A 22 -13.03 24.04 -13.73
C LYS A 22 -12.51 23.97 -15.17
N ALA A 23 -11.20 23.83 -15.36
CA ALA A 23 -10.58 23.66 -16.68
C ALA A 23 -10.72 22.25 -17.26
N GLY A 24 -11.48 21.37 -16.60
CA GLY A 24 -11.78 20.04 -17.09
C GLY A 24 -10.74 18.97 -16.70
N ARG A 25 -9.99 19.19 -15.60
CA ARG A 25 -9.26 18.08 -14.98
C ARG A 25 -10.29 16.99 -14.66
N LYS A 26 -10.22 15.86 -15.40
CA LYS A 26 -11.14 14.73 -15.22
C LYS A 26 -11.13 14.31 -13.76
N SER A 27 -12.30 14.11 -13.18
CA SER A 27 -12.41 13.54 -11.83
C SER A 27 -11.71 12.17 -11.81
N LYS A 28 -11.12 11.81 -10.70
CA LYS A 28 -10.49 10.47 -10.55
C LYS A 28 -11.49 9.35 -10.84
N ASP A 29 -12.75 9.57 -10.57
CA ASP A 29 -13.83 8.60 -10.73
C ASP A 29 -14.15 8.33 -12.21
N ASP A 30 -14.24 9.39 -13.05
CA ASP A 30 -14.49 9.24 -14.49
C ASP A 30 -13.33 8.53 -15.20
N PHE A 31 -12.09 8.83 -14.82
CA PHE A 31 -10.93 8.17 -15.36
C PHE A 31 -10.91 6.67 -15.00
N SER A 32 -11.28 6.34 -13.78
CA SER A 32 -11.34 4.96 -13.30
C SER A 32 -12.35 4.10 -14.06
N ALA A 33 -13.57 4.61 -14.27
CA ALA A 33 -14.63 3.88 -14.95
C ALA A 33 -14.33 3.61 -16.44
N VAL A 34 -13.80 4.63 -17.15
CA VAL A 34 -13.39 4.48 -18.55
C VAL A 34 -12.24 3.50 -18.67
N TRP A 35 -11.22 3.62 -17.84
CA TRP A 35 -10.07 2.73 -17.83
C TRP A 35 -10.49 1.28 -17.53
N GLU A 36 -11.38 1.07 -16.55
CA GLU A 36 -11.89 -0.27 -16.21
C GLU A 36 -12.63 -0.90 -17.38
N SER A 37 -13.51 -0.13 -18.07
CA SER A 37 -14.27 -0.60 -19.22
C SER A 37 -13.36 -1.01 -20.37
N GLU A 38 -12.39 -0.15 -20.74
CA GLU A 38 -11.43 -0.44 -21.81
C GLU A 38 -10.54 -1.63 -21.48
N THR A 39 -10.03 -1.70 -20.24
CA THR A 39 -9.18 -2.78 -19.78
C THR A 39 -9.94 -4.11 -19.75
N SER A 40 -11.18 -4.12 -19.29
CA SER A 40 -12.06 -5.30 -19.29
C SER A 40 -12.25 -5.87 -20.70
N LYS A 41 -12.43 -5.00 -21.70
CA LYS A 41 -12.53 -5.40 -23.11
C LYS A 41 -11.22 -6.01 -23.61
N ARG A 42 -10.08 -5.36 -23.33
CA ARG A 42 -8.75 -5.85 -23.76
C ARG A 42 -8.40 -7.21 -23.13
N LEU A 43 -8.83 -7.44 -21.90
CA LEU A 43 -8.64 -8.70 -21.17
C LEU A 43 -9.65 -9.79 -21.56
N GLY A 44 -10.65 -9.46 -22.39
CA GLY A 44 -11.66 -10.42 -22.83
C GLY A 44 -12.56 -10.95 -21.70
N LEU A 45 -12.84 -10.14 -20.67
CA LEU A 45 -13.63 -10.59 -19.51
C LEU A 45 -15.04 -11.04 -19.91
N SER A 46 -15.60 -10.52 -21.01
CA SER A 46 -16.90 -10.96 -21.55
C SER A 46 -16.91 -12.36 -22.16
N LEU A 47 -15.73 -12.95 -22.38
CA LEU A 47 -15.58 -14.32 -22.88
C LEU A 47 -15.38 -15.35 -21.77
N MET A 48 -15.26 -14.89 -20.53
CA MET A 48 -15.07 -15.73 -19.35
C MET A 48 -16.40 -16.04 -18.69
N ASP A 49 -16.42 -17.08 -17.85
CA ASP A 49 -17.58 -17.44 -17.04
C ASP A 49 -17.98 -16.26 -16.13
N GLU A 50 -19.23 -15.84 -16.22
CA GLU A 50 -19.76 -14.68 -15.52
C GLU A 50 -19.66 -14.85 -13.99
N GLU A 51 -19.88 -16.04 -13.47
CA GLU A 51 -19.81 -16.32 -12.04
C GLU A 51 -18.40 -16.05 -11.50
N PHE A 52 -17.35 -16.50 -12.22
CA PHE A 52 -15.95 -16.24 -11.83
C PHE A 52 -15.58 -14.76 -11.93
N VAL A 53 -16.07 -14.08 -12.97
CA VAL A 53 -15.80 -12.63 -13.14
C VAL A 53 -16.46 -11.84 -12.00
N VAL A 54 -17.72 -12.14 -11.65
CA VAL A 54 -18.42 -11.45 -10.56
C VAL A 54 -17.74 -11.68 -9.20
N LYS A 55 -17.35 -12.91 -8.87
CA LYS A 55 -16.61 -13.23 -7.65
C LYS A 55 -15.28 -12.48 -7.58
N SER A 56 -14.51 -12.53 -8.67
CA SER A 56 -13.21 -11.85 -8.75
C SER A 56 -13.34 -10.33 -8.59
N ARG A 57 -14.36 -9.71 -9.18
CA ARG A 57 -14.61 -8.26 -9.02
C ARG A 57 -14.94 -7.88 -7.58
N ARG A 58 -15.72 -8.70 -6.86
CA ARG A 58 -15.95 -8.46 -5.42
C ARG A 58 -14.66 -8.49 -4.63
N MET A 59 -13.82 -9.48 -4.89
CA MET A 59 -12.54 -9.61 -4.21
C MET A 59 -11.53 -8.53 -4.63
N ALA A 60 -11.62 -8.00 -5.83
CA ALA A 60 -10.78 -6.88 -6.28
C ALA A 60 -10.96 -5.62 -5.41
N VAL A 61 -12.16 -5.34 -4.93
CA VAL A 61 -12.42 -4.22 -4.00
C VAL A 61 -11.67 -4.44 -2.67
N VAL A 62 -11.78 -5.65 -2.11
CA VAL A 62 -11.08 -5.99 -0.86
C VAL A 62 -9.56 -5.98 -1.06
N TYR A 63 -9.09 -6.53 -2.18
CA TYR A 63 -7.68 -6.49 -2.55
C TYR A 63 -7.15 -5.07 -2.66
N THR A 64 -7.90 -4.15 -3.26
CA THR A 64 -7.54 -2.73 -3.35
C THR A 64 -7.33 -2.14 -1.96
N ALA A 65 -8.22 -2.41 -1.01
CA ALA A 65 -8.09 -1.92 0.35
C ALA A 65 -6.83 -2.47 1.04
N ILE A 66 -6.57 -3.79 0.92
CA ILE A 66 -5.39 -4.42 1.52
C ILE A 66 -4.09 -3.92 0.88
N CYS A 67 -4.02 -3.81 -0.46
CA CYS A 67 -2.85 -3.29 -1.15
C CYS A 67 -2.56 -1.83 -0.81
N SER A 68 -3.59 -1.00 -0.71
CA SER A 68 -3.43 0.39 -0.30
C SER A 68 -2.90 0.49 1.13
N PHE A 69 -3.40 -0.34 2.02
CA PHE A 69 -2.92 -0.45 3.39
C PHE A 69 -1.45 -0.92 3.43
N GLU A 70 -1.11 -1.99 2.73
CA GLU A 70 0.26 -2.53 2.67
C GLU A 70 1.26 -1.46 2.19
N ASN A 71 0.88 -0.67 1.17
CA ASN A 71 1.73 0.41 0.67
C ASN A 71 1.84 1.56 1.68
N SER A 72 0.75 1.93 2.37
CA SER A 72 0.83 2.96 3.42
C SER A 72 1.73 2.54 4.59
N VAL A 73 1.74 1.26 4.96
CA VAL A 73 2.67 0.74 5.97
C VAL A 73 4.12 0.78 5.47
N ARG A 74 4.37 0.44 4.20
CA ARG A 74 5.71 0.58 3.59
C ARG A 74 6.22 2.01 3.63
N GLU A 75 5.39 2.95 3.22
CA GLU A 75 5.73 4.37 3.23
C GLU A 75 5.96 4.89 4.64
N PHE A 76 5.13 4.52 5.59
CA PHE A 76 5.31 4.87 7.01
C PHE A 76 6.68 4.39 7.54
N ILE A 77 7.03 3.13 7.28
CA ILE A 77 8.32 2.55 7.71
C ILE A 77 9.48 3.26 7.02
N ALA A 78 9.41 3.41 5.69
CA ALA A 78 10.49 4.03 4.92
C ALA A 78 10.72 5.47 5.33
N LYS A 79 9.64 6.27 5.46
CA LYS A 79 9.70 7.66 5.88
C LYS A 79 10.30 7.79 7.28
N LYS A 80 9.80 7.00 8.24
CA LYS A 80 10.26 7.06 9.62
C LYS A 80 11.74 6.67 9.76
N LEU A 81 12.17 5.61 9.10
CA LEU A 81 13.56 5.17 9.15
C LEU A 81 14.50 6.11 8.37
N LEU A 82 14.03 6.71 7.29
CA LEU A 82 14.78 7.73 6.55
C LEU A 82 15.00 8.99 7.42
N GLU A 83 13.97 9.45 8.14
CA GLU A 83 14.06 10.57 9.07
C GLU A 83 15.09 10.33 10.18
N GLU A 84 15.14 9.11 10.74
CA GLU A 84 15.95 8.77 11.91
C GLU A 84 17.38 8.31 11.57
N LYS A 85 17.61 7.74 10.38
CA LYS A 85 18.86 7.08 9.98
C LYS A 85 19.47 7.61 8.68
N GLY A 86 18.77 8.52 7.98
CA GLY A 86 19.21 9.06 6.69
C GLY A 86 19.14 8.04 5.56
N GLU A 87 19.80 8.33 4.45
CA GLU A 87 19.73 7.56 3.20
C GLU A 87 20.16 6.09 3.35
N ASN A 88 21.04 5.79 4.31
CA ASN A 88 21.52 4.43 4.54
C ASN A 88 20.62 3.58 5.44
N TRP A 89 19.41 4.04 5.74
CA TRP A 89 18.48 3.34 6.64
C TRP A 89 18.23 1.88 6.24
N TRP A 90 18.17 1.60 4.95
CA TRP A 90 17.93 0.24 4.45
C TRP A 90 18.99 -0.75 4.94
N ASP A 91 20.25 -0.38 4.83
CA ASP A 91 21.37 -1.23 5.24
C ASP A 91 21.52 -1.32 6.77
N LEU A 92 21.24 -0.25 7.47
CA LEU A 92 21.37 -0.16 8.92
C LEU A 92 20.19 -0.81 9.66
N CYS A 93 18.98 -0.61 9.18
CA CYS A 93 17.75 -0.95 9.90
C CYS A 93 17.15 -2.30 9.49
N VAL A 94 17.40 -2.77 8.26
CA VAL A 94 16.80 -4.01 7.76
C VAL A 94 17.77 -5.19 7.95
N LYS A 95 17.23 -6.32 8.44
CA LYS A 95 18.01 -7.55 8.63
C LYS A 95 18.57 -8.04 7.29
N LYS A 96 19.80 -8.59 7.32
CA LYS A 96 20.49 -9.08 6.13
C LYS A 96 19.66 -10.09 5.31
N GLU A 97 18.96 -10.98 5.99
CA GLU A 97 18.11 -11.98 5.33
C GLU A 97 17.01 -11.33 4.49
N ILE A 98 16.28 -10.34 5.05
CA ILE A 98 15.23 -9.60 4.33
C ILE A 98 15.83 -8.84 3.15
N ARG A 99 16.99 -8.22 3.32
CA ARG A 99 17.70 -7.49 2.25
C ARG A 99 18.07 -8.43 1.11
N THR A 100 18.67 -9.58 1.42
CA THR A 100 19.06 -10.57 0.43
C THR A 100 17.86 -11.11 -0.35
N ASN A 101 16.74 -11.40 0.34
CA ASN A 101 15.53 -11.85 -0.31
C ASN A 101 14.93 -10.77 -1.23
N ALA A 102 14.90 -9.52 -0.79
CA ALA A 102 14.45 -8.39 -1.61
C ALA A 102 15.34 -8.18 -2.86
N GLU A 103 16.68 -8.28 -2.71
CA GLU A 103 17.62 -8.20 -3.83
C GLU A 103 17.41 -9.33 -4.84
N ASN A 104 17.23 -10.56 -4.37
CA ASN A 104 16.98 -11.71 -5.23
C ASN A 104 15.66 -11.55 -6.02
N ARG A 105 14.58 -11.07 -5.39
CA ARG A 105 13.31 -10.77 -6.07
C ARG A 105 13.50 -9.69 -7.14
N LYS A 106 14.19 -8.60 -6.80
CA LYS A 106 14.48 -7.52 -7.75
C LYS A 106 15.31 -8.00 -8.94
N LYS A 107 16.29 -8.86 -8.69
CA LYS A 107 17.11 -9.45 -9.75
C LYS A 107 16.28 -10.35 -10.64
N SER A 108 15.49 -11.27 -10.07
CA SER A 108 14.60 -12.16 -10.83
C SER A 108 13.60 -11.39 -11.71
N GLU A 109 13.06 -10.25 -11.26
CA GLU A 109 12.20 -9.42 -12.08
C GLU A 109 12.94 -8.73 -13.24
N LYS A 110 14.19 -8.30 -13.04
CA LYS A 110 15.01 -7.71 -14.10
C LYS A 110 15.38 -8.69 -15.21
N ASP A 111 15.44 -9.98 -14.88
CA ASP A 111 15.73 -11.02 -15.88
C ASP A 111 14.56 -11.20 -16.86
N VAL A 112 13.36 -10.72 -16.51
CA VAL A 112 12.16 -10.73 -17.38
C VAL A 112 11.94 -9.33 -17.95
N ARG A 113 12.56 -9.06 -19.10
CA ARG A 113 12.65 -7.71 -19.70
C ARG A 113 11.31 -7.02 -20.03
N TRP A 114 10.25 -7.79 -20.26
CA TRP A 114 8.91 -7.26 -20.56
C TRP A 114 8.05 -7.03 -19.31
N LEU A 115 8.50 -7.45 -18.13
CA LEU A 115 7.75 -7.30 -16.89
C LEU A 115 8.02 -5.93 -16.25
N THR A 116 6.95 -5.29 -15.80
CA THR A 116 7.05 -4.04 -15.06
C THR A 116 7.61 -4.31 -13.65
N ALA A 117 8.60 -3.52 -13.23
CA ALA A 117 9.16 -3.62 -11.88
C ALA A 117 8.17 -3.16 -10.82
N ARG A 118 8.18 -3.80 -9.63
CA ARG A 118 7.29 -3.46 -8.49
C ARG A 118 7.45 -2.02 -7.99
N GLY A 119 8.63 -1.43 -8.11
CA GLY A 119 8.90 -0.08 -7.66
C GLY A 119 10.37 0.28 -7.64
N ASN A 120 10.67 1.52 -7.27
CA ASN A 120 12.03 2.07 -7.28
C ASN A 120 12.82 1.78 -5.98
N SER A 121 12.13 1.60 -4.85
CA SER A 121 12.73 1.37 -3.54
C SER A 121 12.75 -0.11 -3.17
N MET A 122 13.78 -0.54 -2.42
CA MET A 122 13.95 -1.92 -1.99
C MET A 122 12.82 -2.44 -1.09
N ILE A 123 12.13 -1.56 -0.37
CA ILE A 123 11.03 -1.93 0.49
C ILE A 123 9.83 -2.52 -0.29
N TYR A 124 9.65 -2.18 -1.57
CA TYR A 124 8.62 -2.77 -2.42
C TYR A 124 8.90 -4.23 -2.80
N TYR A 125 10.12 -4.71 -2.57
CA TYR A 125 10.53 -6.10 -2.78
C TYR A 125 10.46 -6.94 -1.50
N THR A 126 10.01 -6.36 -0.37
CA THR A 126 9.74 -7.11 0.87
C THR A 126 8.35 -7.77 0.84
N GLU A 127 8.19 -8.82 1.60
CA GLU A 127 6.88 -9.41 1.88
C GLU A 127 6.15 -8.61 2.96
N PHE A 128 4.84 -8.83 3.07
CA PHE A 128 4.03 -8.07 4.02
C PHE A 128 4.46 -8.36 5.47
N GLY A 129 4.75 -9.63 5.79
CA GLY A 129 5.28 -10.01 7.11
C GLY A 129 6.68 -9.46 7.41
N ASP A 130 7.49 -9.15 6.40
CA ASP A 130 8.81 -8.52 6.58
C ASP A 130 8.67 -7.13 7.23
N LEU A 131 7.58 -6.42 6.95
CA LEU A 131 7.33 -5.07 7.49
C LEU A 131 7.26 -5.07 9.02
N ILE A 132 6.59 -6.08 9.61
CA ILE A 132 6.61 -6.28 11.07
C ILE A 132 8.02 -6.57 11.56
N SER A 133 8.76 -7.42 10.88
CA SER A 133 10.12 -7.77 11.26
C SER A 133 11.07 -6.57 11.24
N ILE A 134 10.85 -5.63 10.32
CA ILE A 134 11.62 -4.37 10.24
C ILE A 134 11.26 -3.46 11.41
N MET A 135 9.97 -3.26 11.71
CA MET A 135 9.53 -2.43 12.83
C MET A 135 9.96 -3.01 14.19
N ALA A 136 9.82 -4.32 14.37
CA ALA A 136 10.08 -5.03 15.62
C ALA A 136 11.56 -5.19 15.97
N LYS A 137 12.49 -4.85 15.05
CA LYS A 137 13.92 -4.88 15.37
C LYS A 137 14.19 -3.91 16.53
N SER A 138 14.89 -4.37 17.58
CA SER A 138 15.04 -3.63 18.85
C SER A 138 15.51 -2.18 18.66
N GLU A 139 16.45 -1.96 17.74
CA GLU A 139 16.99 -0.63 17.45
C GLU A 139 16.02 0.26 16.68
N ASN A 140 15.01 -0.33 16.01
CA ASN A 140 14.01 0.39 15.23
C ASN A 140 12.74 0.67 16.04
N TRP A 141 12.34 -0.27 16.93
CA TRP A 141 11.06 -0.23 17.63
C TRP A 141 10.79 1.10 18.33
N LYS A 142 11.77 1.68 18.98
CA LYS A 142 11.67 2.98 19.65
C LYS A 142 11.16 4.12 18.75
N PHE A 143 11.33 4.01 17.44
CA PHE A 143 10.85 5.00 16.48
C PHE A 143 9.39 4.78 16.08
N PHE A 144 8.88 3.58 16.28
CA PHE A 144 7.52 3.19 15.93
C PHE A 144 6.58 3.11 17.13
N GLU A 145 7.11 2.81 18.33
CA GLU A 145 6.33 2.60 19.54
C GLU A 145 5.39 3.77 19.86
N VAL A 146 5.84 5.00 19.66
CA VAL A 146 5.05 6.22 19.93
C VAL A 146 3.81 6.34 19.02
N HIS A 147 3.84 5.72 17.85
CA HIS A 147 2.73 5.73 16.89
C HIS A 147 1.89 4.45 16.99
N VAL A 148 2.53 3.32 17.11
CA VAL A 148 1.91 1.98 17.05
C VAL A 148 1.44 1.50 18.42
N GLY A 149 2.10 1.92 19.49
CA GLY A 149 1.83 1.53 20.87
C GLY A 149 2.36 0.14 21.22
N LYS A 150 1.81 -0.91 20.66
CA LYS A 150 2.23 -2.31 20.92
C LYS A 150 2.50 -3.07 19.63
N ILE A 151 3.65 -3.75 19.58
CA ILE A 151 4.05 -4.50 18.40
C ILE A 151 3.12 -5.69 18.12
N GLU A 152 2.58 -6.31 19.16
CA GLU A 152 1.67 -7.45 19.03
C GLU A 152 0.37 -7.04 18.33
N TRP A 153 -0.12 -5.82 18.60
CA TRP A 153 -1.29 -5.28 17.91
C TRP A 153 -1.03 -5.08 16.42
N ALA A 154 0.10 -4.45 16.05
CA ALA A 154 0.48 -4.28 14.65
C ALA A 154 0.69 -5.62 13.95
N LYS A 155 1.32 -6.58 14.63
CA LYS A 155 1.55 -7.93 14.12
C LYS A 155 0.23 -8.63 13.82
N GLN A 156 -0.74 -8.60 14.73
CA GLN A 156 -2.05 -9.21 14.52
C GLN A 156 -2.77 -8.63 13.30
N ILE A 157 -2.73 -7.31 13.12
CA ILE A 157 -3.34 -6.65 11.96
C ILE A 157 -2.67 -7.11 10.67
N ILE A 158 -1.35 -6.96 10.56
CA ILE A 158 -0.61 -7.26 9.33
C ILE A 158 -0.73 -8.75 8.97
N GLU A 159 -0.57 -9.66 9.92
CA GLU A 159 -0.73 -11.10 9.68
C GLU A 159 -2.14 -11.48 9.21
N THR A 160 -3.18 -10.83 9.77
CA THR A 160 -4.55 -11.08 9.34
C THR A 160 -4.79 -10.57 7.92
N LEU A 161 -4.32 -9.37 7.60
CA LEU A 161 -4.45 -8.81 6.25
C LEU A 161 -3.63 -9.61 5.22
N GLU A 162 -2.44 -10.08 5.59
CA GLU A 162 -1.61 -10.93 4.74
C GLU A 162 -2.32 -12.26 4.41
N LYS A 163 -2.90 -12.93 5.41
CA LYS A 163 -3.68 -14.15 5.20
C LYS A 163 -4.88 -13.90 4.30
N SER A 164 -5.60 -12.81 4.52
CA SER A 164 -6.75 -12.42 3.69
C SER A 164 -6.32 -12.14 2.24
N ARG A 165 -5.22 -11.39 2.04
CA ARG A 165 -4.64 -11.16 0.72
C ARG A 165 -4.28 -12.47 0.02
N ASN A 166 -3.65 -13.40 0.73
CA ASN A 166 -3.22 -14.67 0.16
C ASN A 166 -4.41 -15.52 -0.31
N ILE A 167 -5.53 -15.54 0.43
CA ILE A 167 -6.76 -16.21 -0.02
C ILE A 167 -7.21 -15.62 -1.36
N ILE A 168 -7.28 -14.30 -1.49
CA ILE A 168 -7.69 -13.62 -2.73
C ILE A 168 -6.71 -13.91 -3.87
N MET A 169 -5.41 -13.87 -3.61
CA MET A 169 -4.37 -14.13 -4.62
C MET A 169 -4.39 -15.57 -5.15
N HIS A 170 -4.93 -16.50 -4.37
CA HIS A 170 -5.18 -17.89 -4.79
C HIS A 170 -6.60 -18.12 -5.31
N SER A 171 -7.26 -17.05 -5.78
CA SER A 171 -8.63 -17.08 -6.33
C SER A 171 -9.70 -17.52 -5.32
N GLY A 172 -9.41 -17.39 -4.03
CA GLY A 172 -10.36 -17.63 -2.95
C GLY A 172 -11.29 -16.44 -2.72
N GLU A 173 -12.38 -16.69 -2.03
CA GLU A 173 -13.39 -15.70 -1.66
C GLU A 173 -13.44 -15.55 -0.14
N LEU A 174 -13.38 -14.32 0.35
CA LEU A 174 -13.51 -14.03 1.78
C LEU A 174 -14.99 -13.97 2.17
N ALA A 175 -15.30 -14.55 3.33
CA ALA A 175 -16.62 -14.42 3.93
C ALA A 175 -16.89 -12.95 4.33
N PRO A 176 -18.17 -12.51 4.38
CA PRO A 176 -18.53 -11.16 4.81
C PRO A 176 -17.92 -10.76 6.16
N THR A 177 -17.88 -11.67 7.13
CA THR A 177 -17.29 -11.45 8.45
C THR A 177 -15.76 -11.20 8.39
N ASP A 178 -15.07 -11.80 7.43
CA ASP A 178 -13.63 -11.58 7.23
C ASP A 178 -13.38 -10.24 6.57
N ILE A 179 -14.25 -9.84 5.62
CA ILE A 179 -14.21 -8.51 4.99
C ILE A 179 -14.45 -7.41 6.04
N GLU A 180 -15.41 -7.59 6.94
CA GLU A 180 -15.66 -6.67 8.05
C GLU A 180 -14.44 -6.53 8.96
N ARG A 181 -13.77 -7.65 9.28
CA ARG A 181 -12.54 -7.68 10.09
C ARG A 181 -11.40 -6.94 9.40
N VAL A 182 -11.20 -7.15 8.10
CA VAL A 182 -10.22 -6.40 7.29
C VAL A 182 -10.51 -4.90 7.38
N GLY A 183 -11.75 -4.48 7.16
CA GLY A 183 -12.14 -3.08 7.24
C GLY A 183 -11.97 -2.48 8.65
N MET A 184 -12.26 -3.24 9.70
CA MET A 184 -12.04 -2.82 11.08
C MET A 184 -10.55 -2.56 11.35
N TYR A 185 -9.67 -3.50 11.01
CA TYR A 185 -8.23 -3.37 11.23
C TYR A 185 -7.60 -2.22 10.46
N ILE A 186 -8.02 -1.99 9.22
CA ILE A 186 -7.55 -0.84 8.44
C ILE A 186 -7.96 0.48 9.11
N ARG A 187 -9.21 0.61 9.55
CA ARG A 187 -9.68 1.82 10.25
C ARG A 187 -8.98 2.04 11.59
N ASP A 188 -8.74 0.98 12.35
CA ASP A 188 -8.06 1.06 13.63
C ASP A 188 -6.61 1.51 13.44
N TRP A 189 -5.92 0.97 12.44
CA TRP A 189 -4.57 1.41 12.08
C TRP A 189 -4.53 2.89 11.69
N ILE A 190 -5.44 3.34 10.80
CA ILE A 190 -5.49 4.73 10.35
C ILE A 190 -5.74 5.68 11.52
N ARG A 191 -6.58 5.30 12.48
CA ARG A 191 -6.84 6.12 13.68
C ARG A 191 -5.66 6.18 14.64
N GLN A 192 -4.87 5.11 14.72
CA GLN A 192 -3.77 4.99 15.67
C GLN A 192 -2.47 5.58 15.12
N VAL A 193 -2.19 5.36 13.84
CA VAL A 193 -0.87 5.62 13.22
C VAL A 193 -0.92 6.80 12.25
N GLY A 194 -2.10 7.09 11.66
CA GLY A 194 -2.33 8.10 10.63
C GLY A 194 -2.35 9.55 11.10
#